data_1d1051b9c1853de96bd39d8b18c13265
#
_entry.id   1d1051b9c1853de96bd39d8b18c13265
#
_cell.length_a   1.000
_cell.length_b   1.000
_cell.length_c   1.000
_cell.angle_alpha   90.00
_cell.angle_beta   90.00
_cell.angle_gamma   90.00
#
_symmetry.space_group_name_H-M   'P 1'
#
loop_
_entity.id
_entity.type
_entity.pdbx_description
1 polymer ?
#
loop_
_entity_poly.entity_id
_entity_poly.type
_entity_poly.pdbx_seq_one_letter_code
_entity_poly.pdbx_strand_id
1 'polypeptide(L)'
;GQTDLHQYFGDDMRLVAADETPWPSGVGVLEESGDQMVLRTGWGEVKRTPARKHYPQQVMGMLLEAAVPERIDPDSLVFEDPGLDSRYDDAARTLAGLKDDSYVICKTGGPYLRTAFLRGEEALWIDVAEDPDWVRALVDRIVDHMIAVGLESLRRFDLYETGIGIYDDVAASWGPFVGPQNYERIFLPGLRKMVRAYKDAGAAMVMHHCDGNVLPLLDMWIDAGIDAINPVEFRSANDPAAIRERYGDQLVCVGGLDNCDILPRGDRAEIRDHIHYLLQAGRGGGYVIGPHSIGSDISVATMEYVLELLDAQAGSES
;
A
#
# COMPACT_ATOMS: atom_id res chain seq x y z
N GLY A 1 -5.74 20.02 -20.88
CA GLY A 1 -6.28 18.88 -20.11
C GLY A 1 -5.13 18.21 -19.38
N GLN A 2 -5.36 17.68 -18.23
CA GLN A 2 -4.40 16.85 -17.51
C GLN A 2 -4.35 15.48 -18.22
N THR A 3 -3.18 15.02 -18.63
CA THR A 3 -3.00 13.69 -19.21
C THR A 3 -2.99 12.69 -18.06
N ASP A 4 -3.81 11.65 -18.14
CA ASP A 4 -3.73 10.52 -17.22
C ASP A 4 -2.48 9.70 -17.57
N LEU A 5 -1.48 9.70 -16.69
CA LEU A 5 -0.22 9.01 -16.90
C LEU A 5 -0.40 7.49 -17.01
N HIS A 6 -1.33 6.94 -16.29
CA HIS A 6 -1.65 5.50 -16.36
C HIS A 6 -2.18 5.11 -17.75
N GLN A 7 -3.05 5.95 -18.33
CA GLN A 7 -3.51 5.71 -19.71
C GLN A 7 -2.41 5.96 -20.73
N TYR A 8 -1.53 6.95 -20.46
CA TYR A 8 -0.43 7.28 -21.37
C TYR A 8 0.60 6.16 -21.46
N PHE A 9 0.99 5.62 -20.30
CA PHE A 9 1.99 4.54 -20.22
C PHE A 9 1.41 3.14 -20.37
N GLY A 10 0.08 2.98 -20.28
CA GLY A 10 -0.57 1.70 -20.51
C GLY A 10 -0.38 0.72 -19.36
N ASP A 11 -0.50 1.19 -18.11
CA ASP A 11 -0.35 0.33 -16.94
C ASP A 11 -1.30 -0.87 -16.96
N ASP A 12 -0.76 -2.07 -16.87
CA ASP A 12 -1.52 -3.32 -16.86
C ASP A 12 -2.22 -3.58 -15.51
N MET A 13 -1.64 -3.09 -14.40
CA MET A 13 -2.15 -3.30 -13.05
C MET A 13 -2.73 -2.01 -12.48
N ARG A 14 -3.94 -2.07 -11.97
CA ARG A 14 -4.66 -0.90 -11.43
C ARG A 14 -5.22 -1.21 -10.04
N LEU A 15 -5.29 -0.15 -9.22
CA LEU A 15 -5.83 -0.23 -7.88
C LEU A 15 -7.13 0.54 -7.78
N VAL A 16 -8.12 -0.03 -7.10
CA VAL A 16 -9.34 0.66 -6.68
C VAL A 16 -9.45 0.59 -5.17
N ALA A 17 -9.75 1.73 -4.55
CA ALA A 17 -9.82 1.85 -3.09
C ALA A 17 -11.11 2.52 -2.67
N ALA A 18 -11.84 1.89 -1.76
CA ALA A 18 -12.92 2.53 -1.03
C ALA A 18 -12.35 3.54 -0.03
N ASP A 19 -13.20 4.47 0.43
CA ASP A 19 -12.88 5.28 1.60
C ASP A 19 -12.94 4.40 2.85
N GLU A 20 -11.78 3.95 3.30
CA GLU A 20 -11.60 3.07 4.45
C GLU A 20 -11.51 3.82 5.79
N THR A 21 -11.64 5.15 5.77
CA THR A 21 -11.49 5.96 6.97
C THR A 21 -12.59 5.67 8.00
N PRO A 22 -12.27 5.67 9.32
CA PRO A 22 -13.26 5.40 10.35
C PRO A 22 -14.42 6.41 10.40
N TRP A 23 -14.17 7.68 10.06
CA TRP A 23 -15.12 8.78 10.15
C TRP A 23 -15.15 9.65 8.90
N PRO A 24 -15.61 9.13 7.74
CA PRO A 24 -15.64 9.90 6.49
C PRO A 24 -16.51 11.16 6.58
N SER A 25 -17.59 11.15 7.39
CA SER A 25 -18.44 12.33 7.60
C SER A 25 -17.79 13.43 8.44
N GLY A 26 -16.71 13.11 9.18
CA GLY A 26 -15.99 14.04 10.04
C GLY A 26 -14.95 14.91 9.33
N VAL A 27 -14.74 14.70 8.02
CA VAL A 27 -13.75 15.45 7.22
C VAL A 27 -14.14 16.91 7.10
N GLY A 28 -13.20 17.83 7.41
CA GLY A 28 -13.47 19.24 7.28
C GLY A 28 -12.27 20.14 7.46
N VAL A 29 -12.29 21.31 6.82
CA VAL A 29 -11.32 22.38 7.05
C VAL A 29 -11.70 23.11 8.32
N LEU A 30 -10.76 23.17 9.28
CA LEU A 30 -10.94 23.84 10.57
C LEU A 30 -10.42 25.27 10.54
N GLU A 31 -9.32 25.50 9.80
CA GLU A 31 -8.69 26.81 9.65
C GLU A 31 -8.03 26.89 8.28
N GLU A 32 -8.11 28.06 7.65
CA GLU A 32 -7.40 28.38 6.42
C GLU A 32 -6.67 29.70 6.58
N SER A 33 -5.35 29.71 6.37
CA SER A 33 -4.51 30.89 6.54
C SER A 33 -3.39 30.91 5.51
N GLY A 34 -3.48 31.83 4.55
CA GLY A 34 -2.49 31.99 3.48
C GLY A 34 -2.35 30.75 2.61
N ASP A 35 -1.19 30.14 2.62
CA ASP A 35 -0.86 28.91 1.86
C ASP A 35 -0.99 27.62 2.67
N GLN A 36 -1.53 27.70 3.90
CA GLN A 36 -1.70 26.59 4.83
C GLN A 36 -3.16 26.40 5.21
N MET A 37 -3.54 25.15 5.46
CA MET A 37 -4.82 24.81 6.06
C MET A 37 -4.63 23.84 7.22
N VAL A 38 -5.52 23.91 8.20
CA VAL A 38 -5.71 22.91 9.24
C VAL A 38 -7.01 22.17 8.94
N LEU A 39 -6.94 20.86 8.85
CA LEU A 39 -8.08 20.03 8.52
C LEU A 39 -8.19 18.83 9.46
N ARG A 40 -9.42 18.37 9.66
CA ARG A 40 -9.71 17.06 10.23
C ARG A 40 -9.84 16.06 9.10
N THR A 41 -9.11 14.95 9.19
CA THR A 41 -9.16 13.85 8.23
C THR A 41 -10.28 12.87 8.59
N GLY A 42 -10.61 11.97 7.66
CA GLY A 42 -11.52 10.85 7.95
C GLY A 42 -10.93 9.84 8.97
N TRP A 43 -9.63 9.91 9.25
CA TRP A 43 -8.97 9.17 10.34
C TRP A 43 -9.18 9.82 11.71
N GLY A 44 -9.86 10.97 11.78
CA GLY A 44 -10.08 11.75 13.00
C GLY A 44 -8.90 12.63 13.43
N GLU A 45 -7.75 12.50 12.75
CA GLU A 45 -6.56 13.32 13.01
C GLU A 45 -6.82 14.78 12.60
N VAL A 46 -6.20 15.72 13.34
CA VAL A 46 -6.07 17.12 12.93
C VAL A 46 -4.67 17.35 12.40
N LYS A 47 -4.57 17.80 11.15
CA LYS A 47 -3.29 18.04 10.47
C LYS A 47 -3.20 19.45 9.91
N ARG A 48 -1.97 20.00 9.90
CA ARG A 48 -1.62 21.19 9.14
C ARG A 48 -0.94 20.79 7.84
N THR A 49 -1.44 21.29 6.71
CA THR A 49 -0.98 20.93 5.36
C THR A 49 -0.98 22.16 4.47
N PRO A 50 -0.17 22.20 3.39
CA PRO A 50 -0.27 23.24 2.38
C PRO A 50 -1.67 23.33 1.77
N ALA A 51 -2.19 24.55 1.59
CA ALA A 51 -3.51 24.76 1.01
C ALA A 51 -3.57 24.41 -0.49
N ARG A 52 -2.42 24.30 -1.17
CA ARG A 52 -2.34 23.88 -2.57
C ARG A 52 -2.41 22.36 -2.67
N LYS A 53 -3.50 21.88 -3.25
CA LYS A 53 -3.73 20.46 -3.50
C LYS A 53 -2.79 19.94 -4.60
N HIS A 54 -1.71 19.26 -4.25
CA HIS A 54 -0.93 18.47 -5.20
C HIS A 54 -1.34 17.00 -5.21
N TYR A 55 -1.99 16.52 -4.13
CA TYR A 55 -2.52 15.16 -4.04
C TYR A 55 -3.95 15.20 -3.48
N PRO A 56 -4.90 14.42 -4.05
CA PRO A 56 -6.30 14.39 -3.61
C PRO A 56 -6.47 13.91 -2.16
N GLN A 57 -5.56 13.06 -1.69
CA GLN A 57 -5.51 12.58 -0.31
C GLN A 57 -4.34 13.27 0.39
N GLN A 58 -4.62 14.26 1.21
CA GLN A 58 -3.60 14.95 1.99
C GLN A 58 -3.21 14.12 3.21
N VAL A 59 -2.63 12.94 2.95
CA VAL A 59 -2.03 12.09 4.00
C VAL A 59 -0.79 12.77 4.58
N MET A 60 -0.08 13.57 3.76
CA MET A 60 1.12 14.30 4.12
C MET A 60 0.76 15.62 4.80
N GLY A 61 1.21 15.81 6.03
CA GLY A 61 1.00 17.02 6.81
C GLY A 61 1.54 16.86 8.23
N MET A 62 1.75 17.98 8.92
CA MET A 62 2.17 17.95 10.31
C MET A 62 0.97 17.58 11.19
N LEU A 63 1.08 16.47 11.92
CA LEU A 63 0.08 16.06 12.90
C LEU A 63 0.02 17.10 14.04
N LEU A 64 -1.16 17.60 14.32
CA LEU A 64 -1.45 18.50 15.43
C LEU A 64 -2.16 17.79 16.57
N GLU A 65 -3.08 16.87 16.24
CA GLU A 65 -3.85 16.09 17.20
C GLU A 65 -4.16 14.72 16.60
N ALA A 66 -3.85 13.66 17.33
CA ALA A 66 -4.23 12.30 16.96
C ALA A 66 -5.72 12.05 17.26
N ALA A 67 -6.34 11.11 16.55
CA ALA A 67 -7.73 10.71 16.83
C ALA A 67 -7.86 10.05 18.21
N VAL A 68 -6.82 9.34 18.63
CA VAL A 68 -6.70 8.65 19.92
C VAL A 68 -5.50 9.23 20.67
N PRO A 69 -5.61 10.45 21.26
CA PRO A 69 -4.46 11.14 21.87
C PRO A 69 -4.02 10.51 23.21
N GLU A 70 -4.91 9.77 23.85
CA GLU A 70 -4.67 9.09 25.13
C GLU A 70 -5.04 7.61 25.02
N ARG A 71 -4.53 6.77 25.95
CA ARG A 71 -4.91 5.35 26.05
C ARG A 71 -6.33 5.23 26.60
N ILE A 72 -7.30 5.15 25.71
CA ILE A 72 -8.71 4.89 26.01
C ILE A 72 -8.99 3.39 25.84
N ASP A 73 -10.18 2.93 26.26
CA ASP A 73 -10.66 1.60 25.93
C ASP A 73 -10.90 1.50 24.40
N PRO A 74 -10.18 0.66 23.64
CA PRO A 74 -10.35 0.54 22.19
C PRO A 74 -11.78 0.13 21.78
N ASP A 75 -12.51 -0.59 22.63
CA ASP A 75 -13.89 -0.99 22.35
C ASP A 75 -14.87 0.20 22.42
N SER A 76 -14.46 1.31 23.04
CA SER A 76 -15.25 2.55 23.05
C SER A 76 -15.23 3.30 21.70
N LEU A 77 -14.32 2.95 20.79
CA LEU A 77 -14.24 3.55 19.45
C LEU A 77 -15.43 3.09 18.59
N VAL A 78 -16.27 4.03 18.21
CA VAL A 78 -17.40 3.80 17.31
C VAL A 78 -17.04 4.33 15.93
N PHE A 79 -16.88 3.44 14.97
CA PHE A 79 -16.62 3.77 13.56
C PHE A 79 -17.91 3.84 12.78
N GLU A 80 -17.93 4.68 11.74
CA GLU A 80 -19.08 4.75 10.82
C GLU A 80 -19.22 3.45 10.02
N ASP A 81 -20.45 3.15 9.62
CA ASP A 81 -20.80 1.91 8.91
C ASP A 81 -19.87 1.66 7.70
N PRO A 82 -19.16 0.53 7.67
CA PRO A 82 -18.36 0.13 6.51
C PRO A 82 -19.16 -0.04 5.22
N GLY A 83 -20.46 -0.30 5.33
CA GLY A 83 -21.38 -0.52 4.19
C GLY A 83 -21.94 0.75 3.56
N LEU A 84 -21.57 1.96 4.02
CA LEU A 84 -22.05 3.23 3.43
C LEU A 84 -21.68 3.32 1.95
N ASP A 85 -22.66 3.56 1.08
CA ASP A 85 -22.46 3.63 -0.38
C ASP A 85 -21.43 4.69 -0.79
N SER A 86 -21.43 5.84 -0.12
CA SER A 86 -20.52 6.94 -0.39
C SER A 86 -19.03 6.57 -0.27
N ARG A 87 -18.69 5.53 0.48
CA ARG A 87 -17.31 5.02 0.60
C ARG A 87 -16.79 4.45 -0.72
N TYR A 88 -17.67 3.95 -1.56
CA TYR A 88 -17.37 3.17 -2.77
C TYR A 88 -17.54 3.96 -4.07
N ASP A 89 -18.14 5.16 -4.02
CA ASP A 89 -18.46 5.96 -5.20
C ASP A 89 -17.24 6.30 -6.05
N ASP A 90 -16.11 6.70 -5.43
CA ASP A 90 -14.88 7.05 -6.14
C ASP A 90 -14.24 5.82 -6.76
N ALA A 91 -14.21 4.71 -6.04
CA ALA A 91 -13.71 3.43 -6.54
C ALA A 91 -14.54 2.92 -7.72
N ALA A 92 -15.87 3.02 -7.64
CA ALA A 92 -16.76 2.65 -8.73
C ALA A 92 -16.55 3.51 -9.98
N ARG A 93 -16.35 4.83 -9.81
CA ARG A 93 -16.04 5.73 -10.93
C ARG A 93 -14.69 5.40 -11.57
N THR A 94 -13.68 5.10 -10.74
CA THR A 94 -12.36 4.68 -11.22
C THR A 94 -12.47 3.41 -12.03
N LEU A 95 -13.13 2.38 -11.48
CA LEU A 95 -13.31 1.09 -12.14
C LEU A 95 -14.04 1.21 -13.49
N ALA A 96 -15.11 2.01 -13.53
CA ALA A 96 -15.88 2.25 -14.76
C ALA A 96 -15.07 2.94 -15.88
N GLY A 97 -13.96 3.60 -15.54
CA GLY A 97 -13.07 4.27 -16.49
C GLY A 97 -11.88 3.42 -16.94
N LEU A 98 -11.71 2.20 -16.40
CA LEU A 98 -10.61 1.31 -16.76
C LEU A 98 -10.91 0.55 -18.06
N LYS A 99 -9.85 0.08 -18.73
CA LYS A 99 -9.98 -0.80 -19.89
C LYS A 99 -10.29 -2.22 -19.43
N ASP A 100 -10.96 -2.98 -20.27
CA ASP A 100 -11.35 -4.37 -19.99
C ASP A 100 -10.16 -5.34 -19.81
N ASP A 101 -8.96 -4.96 -20.26
CA ASP A 101 -7.73 -5.74 -20.19
C ASP A 101 -6.84 -5.41 -18.97
N SER A 102 -7.26 -4.48 -18.11
CA SER A 102 -6.51 -4.12 -16.90
C SER A 102 -6.66 -5.17 -15.79
N TYR A 103 -5.55 -5.54 -15.15
CA TYR A 103 -5.58 -6.33 -13.93
C TYR A 103 -5.90 -5.44 -12.72
N VAL A 104 -7.12 -5.50 -12.24
CA VAL A 104 -7.61 -4.60 -11.18
C VAL A 104 -7.63 -5.31 -9.83
N ILE A 105 -7.04 -4.70 -8.79
CA ILE A 105 -7.07 -5.20 -7.41
C ILE A 105 -7.78 -4.19 -6.50
N CYS A 106 -8.55 -4.68 -5.53
CA CYS A 106 -9.01 -3.86 -4.41
C CYS A 106 -7.81 -3.47 -3.52
N LYS A 107 -7.89 -2.28 -2.91
CA LYS A 107 -6.93 -1.83 -1.91
C LYS A 107 -7.61 -1.65 -0.56
N THR A 108 -6.94 -2.09 0.51
CA THR A 108 -7.27 -1.80 1.91
C THR A 108 -6.00 -1.50 2.71
N GLY A 109 -6.14 -0.84 3.85
CA GLY A 109 -5.02 -0.60 4.76
C GLY A 109 -4.71 -1.79 5.65
N GLY A 110 -3.51 -1.78 6.23
CA GLY A 110 -3.04 -2.85 7.10
C GLY A 110 -2.99 -2.47 8.59
N PRO A 111 -2.62 -3.44 9.44
CA PRO A 111 -2.72 -3.31 10.89
C PRO A 111 -1.87 -2.19 11.49
N TYR A 112 -0.61 -2.05 11.04
CA TYR A 112 0.33 -1.09 11.61
C TYR A 112 0.00 0.34 11.21
N LEU A 113 -0.03 0.61 9.91
CA LEU A 113 -0.17 1.98 9.40
C LEU A 113 -1.51 2.59 9.80
N ARG A 114 -2.59 1.80 9.82
CA ARG A 114 -3.91 2.30 10.21
C ARG A 114 -4.03 2.54 11.71
N THR A 115 -3.33 1.76 12.53
CA THR A 115 -3.19 2.05 13.97
C THR A 115 -2.36 3.32 14.20
N ALA A 116 -1.29 3.51 13.41
CA ALA A 116 -0.48 4.73 13.47
C ALA A 116 -1.29 5.99 13.08
N PHE A 117 -2.21 5.90 12.12
CA PHE A 117 -3.11 7.01 11.80
C PHE A 117 -4.07 7.37 12.93
N LEU A 118 -4.51 6.40 13.73
CA LEU A 118 -5.38 6.69 14.87
C LEU A 118 -4.60 7.30 16.06
N ARG A 119 -3.43 6.73 16.36
CA ARG A 119 -2.67 7.04 17.59
C ARG A 119 -1.62 8.13 17.40
N GLY A 120 -1.14 8.33 16.18
CA GLY A 120 0.11 9.04 15.88
C GLY A 120 1.31 8.10 16.03
N GLU A 121 2.23 8.17 15.08
CA GLU A 121 3.32 7.19 14.93
C GLU A 121 4.27 7.19 16.14
N GLU A 122 4.70 8.37 16.59
CA GLU A 122 5.59 8.50 17.75
C GLU A 122 4.97 7.91 19.02
N ALA A 123 3.69 8.24 19.30
CA ALA A 123 2.98 7.72 20.46
C ALA A 123 2.77 6.18 20.34
N LEU A 124 2.50 5.68 19.14
CA LEU A 124 2.38 4.24 18.91
C LEU A 124 3.68 3.51 19.22
N TRP A 125 4.85 4.04 18.84
CA TRP A 125 6.14 3.40 19.15
C TRP A 125 6.42 3.34 20.65
N ILE A 126 6.06 4.40 21.38
CA ILE A 126 6.14 4.42 22.85
C ILE A 126 5.22 3.35 23.45
N ASP A 127 3.96 3.29 22.98
CA ASP A 127 2.98 2.34 23.48
C ASP A 127 3.35 0.88 23.16
N VAL A 128 3.96 0.60 22.03
CA VAL A 128 4.51 -0.73 21.70
C VAL A 128 5.51 -1.21 22.76
N ALA A 129 6.29 -0.31 23.32
CA ALA A 129 7.27 -0.64 24.37
C ALA A 129 6.64 -0.71 25.76
N GLU A 130 5.68 0.17 26.07
CA GLU A 130 5.13 0.33 27.43
C GLU A 130 3.90 -0.53 27.68
N ASP A 131 3.00 -0.66 26.70
CA ASP A 131 1.71 -1.35 26.84
C ASP A 131 1.31 -2.07 25.53
N PRO A 132 2.06 -3.10 25.13
CA PRO A 132 1.82 -3.82 23.88
C PRO A 132 0.45 -4.51 23.84
N ASP A 133 -0.15 -4.81 24.98
CA ASP A 133 -1.45 -5.46 25.04
C ASP A 133 -2.58 -4.46 24.72
N TRP A 134 -2.46 -3.21 25.16
CA TRP A 134 -3.35 -2.14 24.74
C TRP A 134 -3.22 -1.83 23.26
N VAL A 135 -1.98 -1.77 22.73
CA VAL A 135 -1.76 -1.58 21.29
C VAL A 135 -2.41 -2.70 20.50
N ARG A 136 -2.28 -3.95 20.97
CA ARG A 136 -2.90 -5.10 20.31
C ARG A 136 -4.42 -4.97 20.26
N ALA A 137 -5.07 -4.52 21.34
CA ALA A 137 -6.51 -4.30 21.36
C ALA A 137 -6.92 -3.19 20.37
N LEU A 138 -6.13 -2.10 20.25
CA LEU A 138 -6.37 -1.05 19.27
C LEU A 138 -6.20 -1.56 17.83
N VAL A 139 -5.18 -2.38 17.58
CA VAL A 139 -4.97 -3.08 16.29
C VAL A 139 -6.18 -3.95 15.95
N ASP A 140 -6.65 -4.76 16.87
CA ASP A 140 -7.80 -5.65 16.63
C ASP A 140 -9.06 -4.84 16.27
N ARG A 141 -9.26 -3.67 16.91
CA ARG A 141 -10.39 -2.80 16.65
C ARG A 141 -10.38 -2.21 15.23
N ILE A 142 -9.20 -1.71 14.76
CA ILE A 142 -9.10 -1.15 13.40
C ILE A 142 -9.10 -2.25 12.33
N VAL A 143 -8.51 -3.40 12.61
CA VAL A 143 -8.49 -4.55 11.70
C VAL A 143 -9.90 -5.04 11.39
N ASP A 144 -10.81 -5.08 12.37
CA ASP A 144 -12.21 -5.46 12.13
C ASP A 144 -12.90 -4.52 11.15
N HIS A 145 -12.64 -3.21 11.26
CA HIS A 145 -13.15 -2.23 10.32
C HIS A 145 -12.52 -2.42 8.91
N MET A 146 -11.21 -2.62 8.82
CA MET A 146 -10.52 -2.85 7.54
C MET A 146 -11.04 -4.10 6.83
N ILE A 147 -11.27 -5.19 7.58
CA ILE A 147 -11.86 -6.42 7.04
C ILE A 147 -13.23 -6.12 6.45
N ALA A 148 -14.09 -5.42 7.18
CA ALA A 148 -15.45 -5.12 6.73
C ALA A 148 -15.44 -4.28 5.44
N VAL A 149 -14.63 -3.23 5.36
CA VAL A 149 -14.49 -2.41 4.14
C VAL A 149 -13.90 -3.22 2.99
N GLY A 150 -12.88 -4.04 3.24
CA GLY A 150 -12.24 -4.86 2.20
C GLY A 150 -13.18 -5.93 1.63
N LEU A 151 -13.95 -6.62 2.47
CA LEU A 151 -14.94 -7.60 2.04
C LEU A 151 -16.07 -6.96 1.22
N GLU A 152 -16.53 -5.79 1.64
CA GLU A 152 -17.56 -5.05 0.89
C GLU A 152 -17.02 -4.53 -0.44
N SER A 153 -15.73 -4.14 -0.53
CA SER A 153 -15.06 -3.78 -1.78
C SER A 153 -14.99 -4.96 -2.75
N LEU A 154 -14.52 -6.12 -2.29
CA LEU A 154 -14.48 -7.35 -3.10
C LEU A 154 -15.88 -7.70 -3.64
N ARG A 155 -16.91 -7.63 -2.79
CA ARG A 155 -18.28 -7.94 -3.16
C ARG A 155 -18.88 -6.95 -4.17
N ARG A 156 -18.69 -5.63 -3.95
CA ARG A 156 -19.28 -4.58 -4.82
C ARG A 156 -18.66 -4.54 -6.19
N PHE A 157 -17.35 -4.78 -6.27
CA PHE A 157 -16.58 -4.66 -7.51
C PHE A 157 -16.34 -6.00 -8.19
N ASP A 158 -16.77 -7.12 -7.57
CA ASP A 158 -16.58 -8.48 -8.08
C ASP A 158 -15.10 -8.80 -8.42
N LEU A 159 -14.19 -8.38 -7.53
CA LEU A 159 -12.73 -8.51 -7.73
C LEU A 159 -12.15 -9.73 -6.99
N TYR A 160 -12.92 -10.81 -6.84
CA TYR A 160 -12.45 -12.02 -6.18
C TYR A 160 -11.34 -12.73 -6.97
N GLU A 161 -11.44 -12.75 -8.30
CA GLU A 161 -10.45 -13.42 -9.18
C GLU A 161 -9.09 -12.72 -9.20
N THR A 162 -9.06 -11.40 -8.96
CA THR A 162 -7.82 -10.61 -8.92
C THR A 162 -7.32 -10.34 -7.51
N GLY A 163 -8.24 -10.33 -6.54
CA GLY A 163 -7.92 -10.26 -5.12
C GLY A 163 -7.80 -8.86 -4.52
N ILE A 164 -7.03 -8.76 -3.44
CA ILE A 164 -6.94 -7.56 -2.61
C ILE A 164 -5.51 -7.27 -2.17
N GLY A 165 -5.12 -5.98 -2.18
CA GLY A 165 -3.85 -5.50 -1.64
C GLY A 165 -4.02 -4.89 -0.26
N ILE A 166 -3.23 -5.35 0.72
CA ILE A 166 -3.11 -4.77 2.06
C ILE A 166 -1.92 -3.82 2.05
N TYR A 167 -2.17 -2.53 2.29
CA TYR A 167 -1.17 -1.47 2.28
C TYR A 167 -0.78 -1.09 3.70
N ASP A 168 0.45 -1.47 4.10
CA ASP A 168 0.89 -1.39 5.49
C ASP A 168 2.40 -1.13 5.57
N ASP A 169 2.81 0.13 5.53
CA ASP A 169 4.22 0.52 5.60
C ASP A 169 4.73 0.34 7.02
N VAL A 170 5.27 -0.84 7.29
CA VAL A 170 5.78 -1.25 8.61
C VAL A 170 7.29 -1.13 8.73
N ALA A 171 7.98 -0.73 7.65
CA ALA A 171 9.44 -0.72 7.58
C ALA A 171 9.99 0.55 6.94
N ALA A 172 11.19 0.90 7.34
CA ALA A 172 12.07 1.83 6.64
C ALA A 172 13.16 1.04 5.87
N SER A 173 14.04 1.73 5.16
CA SER A 173 15.14 1.11 4.41
C SER A 173 16.09 0.26 5.27
N TRP A 174 16.14 0.52 6.57
CA TRP A 174 16.95 -0.23 7.55
C TRP A 174 16.21 -1.41 8.19
N GLY A 175 14.88 -1.54 8.02
CA GLY A 175 14.06 -2.63 8.57
C GLY A 175 12.79 -2.17 9.26
N PRO A 176 12.05 -3.11 9.92
CA PRO A 176 10.78 -2.84 10.57
C PRO A 176 10.89 -1.80 11.71
N PHE A 177 9.98 -0.81 11.74
CA PHE A 177 9.95 0.29 12.72
C PHE A 177 9.90 -0.21 14.17
N VAL A 178 9.11 -1.24 14.44
CA VAL A 178 8.94 -1.79 15.79
C VAL A 178 9.77 -3.03 16.05
N GLY A 179 10.57 -3.46 15.07
CA GLY A 179 11.34 -4.70 15.10
C GLY A 179 10.48 -5.95 14.88
N PRO A 180 11.09 -7.06 14.39
CA PRO A 180 10.33 -8.27 14.01
C PRO A 180 9.55 -8.91 15.16
N GLN A 181 10.11 -8.94 16.38
CA GLN A 181 9.46 -9.55 17.54
C GLN A 181 8.19 -8.83 17.98
N ASN A 182 8.22 -7.48 18.04
CA ASN A 182 7.04 -6.69 18.36
C ASN A 182 6.00 -6.77 17.23
N TYR A 183 6.46 -6.77 15.97
CA TYR A 183 5.57 -6.95 14.83
C TYR A 183 4.85 -8.32 14.92
N GLU A 184 5.57 -9.39 15.17
CA GLU A 184 5.01 -10.75 15.33
C GLU A 184 3.97 -10.82 16.45
N ARG A 185 4.27 -10.21 17.60
CA ARG A 185 3.39 -10.22 18.78
C ARG A 185 2.13 -9.38 18.59
N ILE A 186 2.28 -8.17 18.00
CA ILE A 186 1.25 -7.12 18.05
C ILE A 186 0.44 -7.05 16.73
N PHE A 187 1.11 -6.98 15.58
CA PHE A 187 0.48 -6.65 14.29
C PHE A 187 0.20 -7.88 13.42
N LEU A 188 1.11 -8.85 13.41
CA LEU A 188 0.97 -10.07 12.60
C LEU A 188 -0.34 -10.85 12.83
N PRO A 189 -0.86 -10.98 14.06
CA PRO A 189 -2.14 -11.63 14.25
C PRO A 189 -3.31 -10.90 13.59
N GLY A 190 -3.27 -9.55 13.54
CA GLY A 190 -4.22 -8.74 12.77
C GLY A 190 -4.12 -9.00 11.28
N LEU A 191 -2.89 -9.04 10.75
CA LEU A 191 -2.64 -9.38 9.35
C LEU A 191 -3.18 -10.78 9.01
N ARG A 192 -2.89 -11.79 9.82
CA ARG A 192 -3.42 -13.17 9.64
C ARG A 192 -4.95 -13.19 9.61
N LYS A 193 -5.60 -12.41 10.47
CA LYS A 193 -7.07 -12.29 10.50
C LYS A 193 -7.60 -11.69 9.20
N MET A 194 -6.97 -10.64 8.68
CA MET A 194 -7.35 -10.01 7.41
C MET A 194 -7.17 -10.97 6.24
N VAL A 195 -5.99 -11.57 6.09
CA VAL A 195 -5.69 -12.52 5.01
C VAL A 195 -6.69 -13.67 5.00
N ARG A 196 -6.95 -14.27 6.18
CA ARG A 196 -7.93 -15.33 6.31
C ARG A 196 -9.32 -14.87 5.86
N ALA A 197 -9.78 -13.73 6.33
CA ALA A 197 -11.11 -13.21 6.00
C ALA A 197 -11.29 -13.02 4.49
N TYR A 198 -10.28 -12.47 3.81
CA TYR A 198 -10.35 -12.23 2.36
C TYR A 198 -10.28 -13.54 1.56
N LYS A 199 -9.42 -14.49 1.95
CA LYS A 199 -9.32 -15.80 1.29
C LYS A 199 -10.58 -16.65 1.52
N ASP A 200 -11.12 -16.65 2.73
CA ASP A 200 -12.36 -17.37 3.05
C ASP A 200 -13.56 -16.79 2.26
N ALA A 201 -13.52 -15.51 1.90
CA ALA A 201 -14.51 -14.89 1.03
C ALA A 201 -14.31 -15.20 -0.46
N GLY A 202 -13.19 -15.82 -0.85
CA GLY A 202 -12.90 -16.22 -2.23
C GLY A 202 -11.88 -15.36 -2.97
N ALA A 203 -11.18 -14.42 -2.31
CA ALA A 203 -10.10 -13.67 -2.94
C ALA A 203 -8.99 -14.62 -3.39
N ALA A 204 -8.70 -14.64 -4.71
CA ALA A 204 -7.68 -15.52 -5.28
C ALA A 204 -6.26 -15.15 -4.86
N MET A 205 -6.01 -13.87 -4.59
CA MET A 205 -4.71 -13.34 -4.18
C MET A 205 -4.85 -12.31 -3.06
N VAL A 206 -3.93 -12.36 -2.09
CA VAL A 206 -3.72 -11.29 -1.12
C VAL A 206 -2.29 -10.77 -1.26
N MET A 207 -2.15 -9.54 -1.76
CA MET A 207 -0.87 -8.84 -1.89
C MET A 207 -0.62 -7.99 -0.64
N HIS A 208 0.63 -7.95 -0.17
CA HIS A 208 1.06 -7.02 0.87
C HIS A 208 1.96 -5.93 0.28
N HIS A 209 1.56 -4.68 0.47
CA HIS A 209 2.38 -3.53 0.11
C HIS A 209 3.07 -2.96 1.36
N CYS A 210 4.38 -2.81 1.26
CA CYS A 210 5.18 -2.13 2.26
C CYS A 210 6.47 -1.59 1.63
N ASP A 211 6.69 -0.32 1.78
CA ASP A 211 7.99 0.28 1.47
C ASP A 211 9.07 -0.16 2.48
N GLY A 212 10.32 0.02 2.10
CA GLY A 212 11.45 -0.29 2.97
C GLY A 212 11.89 -1.76 2.97
N ASN A 213 12.78 -2.10 3.90
CA ASN A 213 13.36 -3.44 4.02
C ASN A 213 12.41 -4.41 4.73
N VAL A 214 11.76 -5.26 3.97
CA VAL A 214 10.78 -6.24 4.46
C VAL A 214 11.34 -7.65 4.67
N LEU A 215 12.60 -7.90 4.31
CA LEU A 215 13.22 -9.24 4.43
C LEU A 215 13.05 -9.89 5.80
N PRO A 216 13.15 -9.16 6.95
CA PRO A 216 12.95 -9.76 8.27
C PRO A 216 11.53 -10.26 8.55
N LEU A 217 10.54 -9.87 7.72
CA LEU A 217 9.12 -10.18 7.91
C LEU A 217 8.56 -11.19 6.89
N LEU A 218 9.30 -11.48 5.81
CA LEU A 218 8.77 -12.28 4.69
C LEU A 218 8.31 -13.68 5.11
N ASP A 219 9.08 -14.38 5.94
CA ASP A 219 8.67 -15.71 6.43
C ASP A 219 7.31 -15.64 7.17
N MET A 220 7.12 -14.60 8.00
CA MET A 220 5.87 -14.39 8.74
C MET A 220 4.69 -14.06 7.82
N TRP A 221 4.93 -13.30 6.75
CA TRP A 221 3.90 -12.93 5.77
C TRP A 221 3.47 -14.11 4.91
N ILE A 222 4.44 -14.92 4.46
CA ILE A 222 4.14 -16.16 3.74
C ILE A 222 3.35 -17.14 4.63
N ASP A 223 3.76 -17.32 5.88
CA ASP A 223 3.03 -18.12 6.86
C ASP A 223 1.62 -17.57 7.17
N ALA A 224 1.43 -16.25 7.07
CA ALA A 224 0.12 -15.63 7.19
C ALA A 224 -0.77 -15.85 5.95
N GLY A 225 -0.19 -16.30 4.83
CA GLY A 225 -0.88 -16.56 3.58
C GLY A 225 -0.86 -15.40 2.58
N ILE A 226 0.12 -14.50 2.69
CA ILE A 226 0.40 -13.48 1.65
C ILE A 226 0.95 -14.18 0.41
N ASP A 227 0.37 -13.87 -0.75
CA ASP A 227 0.72 -14.46 -2.04
C ASP A 227 1.67 -13.58 -2.86
N ALA A 228 1.63 -12.27 -2.64
CA ALA A 228 2.44 -11.30 -3.38
C ALA A 228 2.94 -10.17 -2.49
N ILE A 229 4.11 -9.61 -2.81
CA ILE A 229 4.67 -8.42 -2.17
C ILE A 229 4.92 -7.31 -3.20
N ASN A 230 4.69 -6.08 -2.77
CA ASN A 230 4.91 -4.84 -3.52
C ASN A 230 5.47 -3.77 -2.56
N PRO A 231 6.40 -2.91 -2.98
CA PRO A 231 6.94 -2.77 -4.33
C PRO A 231 8.23 -3.57 -4.63
N VAL A 232 8.74 -4.40 -3.75
CA VAL A 232 10.08 -5.02 -3.83
C VAL A 232 11.15 -3.94 -4.05
N GLU A 233 11.29 -3.07 -3.06
CA GLU A 233 12.13 -1.89 -3.15
C GLU A 233 13.62 -2.29 -3.14
N PHE A 234 14.25 -2.31 -4.32
CA PHE A 234 15.62 -2.80 -4.52
C PHE A 234 16.66 -2.12 -3.61
N ARG A 235 16.51 -0.80 -3.41
CA ARG A 235 17.41 -0.01 -2.54
C ARG A 235 17.27 -0.31 -1.05
N SER A 236 16.18 -0.90 -0.66
CA SER A 236 15.92 -1.30 0.73
C SER A 236 16.32 -2.76 1.00
N ALA A 237 17.33 -3.25 0.30
CA ALA A 237 17.87 -4.61 0.39
C ALA A 237 16.91 -5.73 -0.10
N ASN A 238 15.76 -5.40 -0.67
CA ASN A 238 14.84 -6.38 -1.24
C ASN A 238 15.29 -6.77 -2.66
N ASP A 239 16.34 -7.57 -2.75
CA ASP A 239 16.80 -8.08 -4.03
C ASP A 239 15.80 -9.10 -4.60
N PRO A 240 15.12 -8.81 -5.72
CA PRO A 240 14.10 -9.71 -6.26
C PRO A 240 14.67 -11.06 -6.70
N ALA A 241 15.92 -11.14 -7.18
CA ALA A 241 16.53 -12.41 -7.53
C ALA A 241 16.75 -13.29 -6.30
N ALA A 242 17.25 -12.73 -5.20
CA ALA A 242 17.44 -13.45 -3.95
C ALA A 242 16.10 -13.88 -3.32
N ILE A 243 15.07 -13.02 -3.39
CA ILE A 243 13.72 -13.36 -2.92
C ILE A 243 13.14 -14.51 -3.75
N ARG A 244 13.24 -14.46 -5.08
CA ARG A 244 12.77 -15.51 -5.97
C ARG A 244 13.53 -16.81 -5.78
N GLU A 245 14.85 -16.76 -5.56
CA GLU A 245 15.66 -17.95 -5.26
C GLU A 245 15.21 -18.63 -3.96
N ARG A 246 14.92 -17.81 -2.91
CA ARG A 246 14.55 -18.34 -1.59
C ARG A 246 13.13 -18.89 -1.54
N TYR A 247 12.16 -18.18 -2.12
CA TYR A 247 10.74 -18.48 -1.93
C TYR A 247 10.06 -19.10 -3.15
N GLY A 248 10.66 -19.00 -4.33
CA GLY A 248 10.15 -19.64 -5.56
C GLY A 248 8.71 -19.25 -5.86
N ASP A 249 7.84 -20.24 -6.03
CA ASP A 249 6.43 -20.05 -6.37
C ASP A 249 5.53 -19.72 -5.16
N GLN A 250 6.10 -19.64 -3.95
CA GLN A 250 5.33 -19.30 -2.76
C GLN A 250 5.02 -17.80 -2.68
N LEU A 251 5.79 -16.95 -3.40
CA LEU A 251 5.67 -15.52 -3.30
C LEU A 251 5.88 -14.84 -4.66
N VAL A 252 4.89 -14.07 -5.08
CA VAL A 252 4.99 -13.21 -6.27
C VAL A 252 5.65 -11.89 -5.89
N CYS A 253 6.63 -11.45 -6.69
CA CYS A 253 7.26 -10.14 -6.55
C CYS A 253 6.61 -9.15 -7.52
N VAL A 254 6.22 -7.97 -7.02
CA VAL A 254 5.67 -6.88 -7.83
C VAL A 254 6.49 -5.63 -7.59
N GLY A 255 7.09 -5.05 -8.65
CA GLY A 255 7.91 -3.86 -8.53
C GLY A 255 9.36 -4.04 -9.01
N GLY A 256 10.30 -3.52 -8.24
CA GLY A 256 11.75 -3.72 -8.43
C GLY A 256 12.44 -2.68 -9.31
N LEU A 257 11.74 -1.88 -10.11
CA LEU A 257 12.37 -0.77 -10.83
C LEU A 257 12.83 0.31 -9.86
N ASP A 258 14.12 0.64 -9.91
CA ASP A 258 14.73 1.65 -9.02
C ASP A 258 14.32 3.07 -9.41
N ASN A 259 13.24 3.54 -8.82
CA ASN A 259 12.69 4.89 -8.99
C ASN A 259 13.38 5.95 -8.13
N CYS A 260 14.33 5.58 -7.26
CA CYS A 260 15.03 6.51 -6.37
C CYS A 260 16.37 6.99 -6.92
N ASP A 261 17.01 6.21 -7.81
CA ASP A 261 18.35 6.52 -8.31
C ASP A 261 18.51 6.23 -9.81
N ILE A 262 18.29 4.99 -10.28
CA ILE A 262 18.55 4.62 -11.67
C ILE A 262 17.62 5.37 -12.64
N LEU A 263 16.31 5.38 -12.38
CA LEU A 263 15.35 6.07 -13.26
C LEU A 263 15.52 7.60 -13.23
N PRO A 264 15.70 8.29 -12.08
CA PRO A 264 15.95 9.74 -12.04
C PRO A 264 17.22 10.16 -12.78
N ARG A 265 18.30 9.39 -12.74
CA ARG A 265 19.52 9.69 -13.49
C ARG A 265 19.32 9.58 -15.00
N GLY A 266 18.44 8.72 -15.47
CA GLY A 266 18.11 8.59 -16.88
C GLY A 266 19.25 8.02 -17.76
N ASP A 267 20.27 7.37 -17.16
CA ASP A 267 21.32 6.72 -17.92
C ASP A 267 20.80 5.46 -18.60
N ARG A 268 20.74 5.50 -19.93
CA ARG A 268 20.16 4.42 -20.72
C ARG A 268 20.90 3.08 -20.58
N ALA A 269 22.21 3.09 -20.33
CA ALA A 269 22.96 1.86 -20.15
C ALA A 269 22.63 1.22 -18.80
N GLU A 270 22.61 2.02 -17.72
CA GLU A 270 22.24 1.55 -16.39
C GLU A 270 20.79 1.06 -16.35
N ILE A 271 19.84 1.79 -16.95
CA ILE A 271 18.43 1.39 -17.05
C ILE A 271 18.30 0.05 -17.77
N ARG A 272 18.96 -0.13 -18.93
CA ARG A 272 18.93 -1.38 -19.66
C ARG A 272 19.49 -2.54 -18.85
N ASP A 273 20.63 -2.34 -18.19
CA ASP A 273 21.30 -3.40 -17.43
C ASP A 273 20.45 -3.79 -16.20
N HIS A 274 19.81 -2.80 -15.55
CA HIS A 274 18.86 -3.03 -14.45
C HIS A 274 17.62 -3.80 -14.91
N ILE A 275 16.99 -3.42 -16.03
CA ILE A 275 15.84 -4.13 -16.58
C ILE A 275 16.21 -5.55 -16.96
N HIS A 276 17.36 -5.78 -17.60
CA HIS A 276 17.85 -7.14 -17.91
C HIS A 276 18.00 -7.99 -16.64
N TYR A 277 18.53 -7.40 -15.56
CA TYR A 277 18.65 -8.07 -14.27
C TYR A 277 17.26 -8.49 -13.72
N LEU A 278 16.27 -7.58 -13.73
CA LEU A 278 14.93 -7.86 -13.25
C LEU A 278 14.22 -8.92 -14.11
N LEU A 279 14.38 -8.87 -15.44
CA LEU A 279 13.85 -9.88 -16.36
C LEU A 279 14.44 -11.26 -16.10
N GLN A 280 15.73 -11.34 -15.78
CA GLN A 280 16.35 -12.62 -15.39
C GLN A 280 15.80 -13.16 -14.07
N ALA A 281 15.56 -12.29 -13.08
CA ALA A 281 14.93 -12.68 -11.82
C ALA A 281 13.50 -13.19 -12.01
N GLY A 282 12.79 -12.67 -13.01
CA GLY A 282 11.40 -13.05 -13.35
C GLY A 282 11.27 -14.27 -14.27
N ARG A 283 12.38 -14.88 -14.72
CA ARG A 283 12.30 -16.07 -15.59
C ARG A 283 11.56 -17.22 -14.90
N GLY A 284 10.54 -17.74 -15.60
CA GLY A 284 9.68 -18.80 -15.07
C GLY A 284 8.42 -18.27 -14.38
N GLY A 285 8.19 -16.97 -14.39
CA GLY A 285 6.98 -16.34 -13.82
C GLY A 285 7.14 -15.92 -12.35
N GLY A 286 6.03 -15.50 -11.74
CA GLY A 286 5.99 -15.05 -10.33
C GLY A 286 6.63 -13.67 -10.10
N TYR A 287 6.75 -12.84 -11.14
CA TYR A 287 7.29 -11.51 -11.04
C TYR A 287 6.61 -10.52 -12.01
N VAL A 288 6.16 -9.40 -11.49
CA VAL A 288 5.59 -8.28 -12.23
C VAL A 288 6.53 -7.10 -12.08
N ILE A 289 7.20 -6.71 -13.16
CA ILE A 289 8.17 -5.60 -13.15
C ILE A 289 7.44 -4.27 -13.25
N GLY A 290 7.77 -3.33 -12.36
CA GLY A 290 7.22 -2.00 -12.35
C GLY A 290 7.92 -1.07 -11.36
N PRO A 291 7.70 0.25 -11.44
CA PRO A 291 8.15 1.18 -10.42
C PRO A 291 7.18 1.16 -9.23
N HIS A 292 7.69 1.55 -8.05
CA HIS A 292 6.84 1.84 -6.90
C HIS A 292 5.99 3.10 -7.14
N SER A 293 6.66 4.17 -7.55
CA SER A 293 6.04 5.46 -7.86
C SER A 293 6.86 6.18 -8.94
N ILE A 294 6.23 7.10 -9.65
CA ILE A 294 6.89 7.93 -10.64
C ILE A 294 6.79 9.37 -10.17
N GLY A 295 7.91 9.94 -9.70
CA GLY A 295 8.03 11.33 -9.30
C GLY A 295 8.31 12.26 -10.50
N SER A 296 8.24 13.57 -10.26
CA SER A 296 8.56 14.59 -11.26
C SER A 296 10.06 14.65 -11.64
N ASP A 297 10.90 13.94 -10.94
CA ASP A 297 12.33 13.74 -11.17
C ASP A 297 12.63 12.65 -12.22
N ILE A 298 11.63 11.82 -12.56
CA ILE A 298 11.73 10.84 -13.64
C ILE A 298 11.11 11.42 -14.90
N SER A 299 11.92 11.55 -15.97
CA SER A 299 11.44 12.12 -17.24
C SER A 299 10.52 11.17 -18.00
N VAL A 300 9.57 11.73 -18.77
CA VAL A 300 8.72 10.94 -19.68
C VAL A 300 9.57 10.08 -20.62
N ALA A 301 10.66 10.66 -21.18
CA ALA A 301 11.56 9.94 -22.09
C ALA A 301 12.29 8.76 -21.41
N THR A 302 12.52 8.83 -20.08
CA THR A 302 13.05 7.70 -19.31
C THR A 302 12.02 6.57 -19.24
N MET A 303 10.76 6.91 -18.94
CA MET A 303 9.69 5.90 -18.85
C MET A 303 9.35 5.30 -20.20
N GLU A 304 9.33 6.08 -21.28
CA GLU A 304 9.16 5.56 -22.66
C GLU A 304 10.27 4.56 -22.99
N TYR A 305 11.51 4.87 -22.63
CA TYR A 305 12.63 3.93 -22.86
C TYR A 305 12.51 2.65 -22.03
N VAL A 306 12.03 2.73 -20.78
CA VAL A 306 11.73 1.54 -19.95
C VAL A 306 10.72 0.64 -20.67
N LEU A 307 9.61 1.22 -21.16
CA LEU A 307 8.57 0.47 -21.85
C LEU A 307 9.10 -0.16 -23.16
N GLU A 308 9.87 0.57 -23.97
CA GLU A 308 10.53 0.04 -25.17
C GLU A 308 11.36 -1.22 -24.86
N LEU A 309 12.08 -1.24 -23.73
CA LEU A 309 12.88 -2.39 -23.32
C LEU A 309 12.04 -3.57 -22.86
N LEU A 310 10.95 -3.33 -22.12
CA LEU A 310 10.03 -4.37 -21.65
C LEU A 310 9.28 -5.00 -22.83
N ASP A 311 8.75 -4.21 -23.75
CA ASP A 311 8.02 -4.66 -24.94
C ASP A 311 8.92 -5.50 -25.89
N ALA A 312 10.17 -5.08 -26.07
CA ALA A 312 11.13 -5.81 -26.92
C ALA A 312 11.40 -7.23 -26.40
N GLN A 313 11.28 -7.47 -25.08
CA GLN A 313 11.45 -8.80 -24.50
C GLN A 313 10.18 -9.64 -24.58
N ALA A 314 9.00 -9.05 -24.37
CA ALA A 314 7.73 -9.74 -24.51
C ALA A 314 7.54 -10.33 -25.92
N GLY A 315 8.02 -9.62 -26.96
CA GLY A 315 7.99 -10.09 -28.35
C GLY A 315 9.00 -11.18 -28.70
N SER A 316 10.00 -11.44 -27.84
CA SER A 316 11.05 -12.45 -28.10
C SER A 316 10.73 -13.83 -27.51
N GLU A 317 9.73 -13.95 -26.64
CA GLU A 317 9.30 -15.21 -25.99
C GLU A 317 8.02 -15.81 -26.61
N SER A 318 7.44 -15.13 -27.60
CA SER A 318 6.31 -15.63 -28.43
C SER A 318 6.81 -16.29 -29.70
#